data_3f29e193d0fe6cf113bbed7f00470e29
#
_entry.id   3f29e193d0fe6cf113bbed7f00470e29
#
_cell.length_a   1.000
_cell.length_b   1.000
_cell.length_c   1.000
_cell.angle_alpha   90.00
_cell.angle_beta   90.00
_cell.angle_gamma   90.00
#
_symmetry.space_group_name_H-M   'P 1'
#
loop_
_entity.id
_entity.type
_entity.pdbx_description
1 polymer ?
#
loop_
_entity_poly.entity_id
_entity_poly.type
_entity_poly.pdbx_seq_one_letter_code
_entity_poly.pdbx_strand_id
1 'polypeptide(L)'
;GVNLALGKNLVGAFHQPRLVIADTATLATLPPRELRAGWAEVAKHGLLQGELWTWCEAHGPAAVAGDPAALAHAVLESCRLKAGVVAADEREESEEGGRALLNLGHTFGHALEAECGYGGGLLHGEAVAIGLALAASLSARLGHCAQELPGRIIEHLHGVGLPATLSDLPRRFSAERLVARMRKDKKARDGAMRFVLTRGAGECFTAGDVPPEAVEKLLRDEGCDA
;
A
#
# COMPACT_ATOMS: atom_id res chain seq x y z
N GLY A 1 11.17 6.19 -14.19
CA GLY A 1 10.14 5.86 -15.17
C GLY A 1 9.20 7.03 -15.40
N VAL A 2 8.66 7.13 -16.62
CA VAL A 2 7.72 8.19 -17.02
C VAL A 2 6.39 7.56 -17.41
N ASN A 3 5.31 8.13 -16.89
CA ASN A 3 3.96 7.70 -17.24
C ASN A 3 3.55 8.26 -18.59
N LEU A 4 2.89 7.43 -19.40
CA LEU A 4 2.26 7.80 -20.66
C LEU A 4 0.75 7.62 -20.57
N ALA A 5 0.01 8.16 -21.55
CA ALA A 5 -1.43 7.93 -21.65
C ALA A 5 -1.81 6.44 -21.77
N LEU A 6 -0.88 5.60 -22.24
CA LEU A 6 -1.05 4.16 -22.39
C LEU A 6 -0.76 3.34 -21.12
N GLY A 7 -0.16 3.93 -20.08
CA GLY A 7 0.15 3.25 -18.81
C GLY A 7 1.26 3.89 -18.01
N LYS A 8 1.44 3.38 -16.78
CA LYS A 8 2.48 3.84 -15.85
C LYS A 8 3.85 3.25 -16.22
N ASN A 9 4.92 4.03 -16.02
CA ASN A 9 6.33 3.62 -16.12
C ASN A 9 6.74 2.97 -17.45
N LEU A 10 6.10 3.33 -18.57
CA LEU A 10 6.36 2.72 -19.88
C LEU A 10 7.67 3.19 -20.54
N VAL A 11 8.20 4.33 -20.13
CA VAL A 11 9.46 4.89 -20.65
C VAL A 11 10.40 5.17 -19.49
N GLY A 12 11.64 4.70 -19.58
CA GLY A 12 12.65 4.90 -18.55
C GLY A 12 13.79 3.89 -18.63
N ALA A 13 14.70 3.97 -17.64
CA ALA A 13 15.80 3.04 -17.47
C ALA A 13 15.91 2.65 -15.99
N PHE A 14 16.28 1.38 -15.75
CA PHE A 14 16.66 0.94 -14.41
C PHE A 14 18.08 1.43 -14.11
N HIS A 15 18.18 2.44 -13.26
CA HIS A 15 19.47 3.01 -12.84
C HIS A 15 19.37 3.46 -11.39
N GLN A 16 20.26 2.94 -10.53
CA GLN A 16 20.26 3.29 -9.11
C GLN A 16 20.90 4.66 -8.91
N PRO A 17 20.31 5.54 -8.08
CA PRO A 17 20.89 6.82 -7.74
C PRO A 17 22.13 6.62 -6.85
N ARG A 18 23.17 7.43 -7.06
CA ARG A 18 24.35 7.46 -6.16
C ARG A 18 24.07 8.21 -4.86
N LEU A 19 23.13 9.14 -4.89
CA LEU A 19 22.70 9.94 -3.76
C LEU A 19 21.23 10.27 -3.90
N VAL A 20 20.50 10.19 -2.80
CA VAL A 20 19.10 10.68 -2.69
C VAL A 20 19.11 11.80 -1.65
N ILE A 21 18.65 12.99 -2.06
CA ILE A 21 18.47 14.14 -1.18
C ILE A 21 16.97 14.36 -1.01
N ALA A 22 16.47 14.29 0.22
CA ALA A 22 15.09 14.53 0.58
C ALA A 22 15.02 15.77 1.50
N ASP A 23 14.79 16.93 0.92
CA ASP A 23 14.55 18.16 1.68
C ASP A 23 13.11 18.18 2.18
N THR A 24 12.92 17.89 3.46
CA THR A 24 11.59 17.84 4.08
C THR A 24 10.92 19.20 4.19
N ALA A 25 11.65 20.32 4.06
CA ALA A 25 11.05 21.65 4.01
C ALA A 25 10.11 21.85 2.80
N THR A 26 10.35 21.11 1.71
CA THR A 26 9.47 21.15 0.53
C THR A 26 8.06 20.62 0.81
N LEU A 27 7.88 19.81 1.84
CA LEU A 27 6.56 19.30 2.24
C LEU A 27 5.64 20.40 2.77
N ALA A 28 6.19 21.55 3.21
CA ALA A 28 5.40 22.68 3.70
C ALA A 28 4.48 23.29 2.63
N THR A 29 4.80 23.11 1.35
CA THR A 29 4.00 23.60 0.22
C THR A 29 3.07 22.55 -0.39
N LEU A 30 3.14 21.32 0.12
CA LEU A 30 2.32 20.22 -0.39
C LEU A 30 0.88 20.37 0.07
N PRO A 31 -0.12 20.19 -0.81
CA PRO A 31 -1.53 20.18 -0.40
C PRO A 31 -1.77 19.10 0.68
N PRO A 32 -2.61 19.38 1.71
CA PRO A 32 -2.84 18.45 2.80
C PRO A 32 -3.31 17.03 2.37
N ARG A 33 -4.07 16.94 1.27
CA ARG A 33 -4.50 15.66 0.71
C ARG A 33 -3.32 14.83 0.18
N GLU A 34 -2.37 15.49 -0.48
CA GLU A 34 -1.16 14.85 -1.01
C GLU A 34 -0.23 14.41 0.11
N LEU A 35 -0.11 15.22 1.17
CA LEU A 35 0.68 14.87 2.35
C LEU A 35 0.11 13.62 3.03
N ARG A 36 -1.21 13.57 3.22
CA ARG A 36 -1.88 12.35 3.73
C ARG A 36 -1.71 11.16 2.81
N ALA A 37 -1.85 11.36 1.50
CA ALA A 37 -1.61 10.28 0.53
C ALA A 37 -0.17 9.72 0.65
N GLY A 38 0.83 10.59 0.83
CA GLY A 38 2.21 10.15 1.11
C GLY A 38 2.33 9.35 2.41
N TRP A 39 1.53 9.66 3.42
CA TRP A 39 1.52 8.92 4.69
C TRP A 39 1.13 7.45 4.54
N ALA A 40 0.31 7.09 3.56
CA ALA A 40 -0.03 5.68 3.32
C ALA A 40 1.21 4.82 3.04
N GLU A 41 2.22 5.37 2.36
CA GLU A 41 3.50 4.68 2.14
C GLU A 41 4.32 4.56 3.43
N VAL A 42 4.29 5.57 4.30
CA VAL A 42 4.92 5.51 5.63
C VAL A 42 4.25 4.43 6.47
N ALA A 43 2.92 4.39 6.52
CA ALA A 43 2.15 3.37 7.22
C ALA A 43 2.45 1.96 6.69
N LYS A 44 2.58 1.80 5.38
CA LYS A 44 3.02 0.54 4.76
C LYS A 44 4.42 0.13 5.26
N HIS A 45 5.38 1.06 5.27
CA HIS A 45 6.71 0.80 5.79
C HIS A 45 6.68 0.45 7.28
N GLY A 46 5.80 1.08 8.05
CA GLY A 46 5.54 0.73 9.44
C GLY A 46 5.09 -0.72 9.59
N LEU A 47 4.12 -1.16 8.81
CA LEU A 47 3.64 -2.55 8.81
C LEU A 47 4.72 -3.55 8.40
N LEU A 48 5.68 -3.14 7.57
CA LEU A 48 6.82 -3.99 7.18
C LEU A 48 7.90 -4.08 8.26
N GLN A 49 8.03 -3.09 9.16
CA GLN A 49 9.11 -3.02 10.14
C GLN A 49 8.66 -3.18 11.61
N GLY A 50 7.38 -3.11 11.92
CA GLY A 50 6.83 -3.30 13.25
C GLY A 50 7.10 -2.14 14.23
N GLU A 51 8.35 -1.86 14.57
CA GLU A 51 8.70 -0.72 15.44
C GLU A 51 8.25 0.61 14.86
N LEU A 52 8.44 0.79 13.55
CA LEU A 52 7.95 1.97 12.84
C LEU A 52 6.43 2.03 12.84
N TRP A 53 5.72 0.89 12.86
CA TRP A 53 4.26 0.89 12.97
C TRP A 53 3.79 1.48 14.30
N THR A 54 4.38 1.05 15.40
CA THR A 54 4.08 1.61 16.72
C THR A 54 4.34 3.11 16.79
N TRP A 55 5.43 3.56 16.14
CA TRP A 55 5.72 4.98 16.03
C TRP A 55 4.69 5.72 15.17
N CYS A 56 4.26 5.14 14.05
CA CYS A 56 3.22 5.72 13.17
C CYS A 56 1.92 5.95 13.93
N GLU A 57 1.47 4.99 14.72
CA GLU A 57 0.24 5.12 15.52
C GLU A 57 0.32 6.29 16.50
N ALA A 58 1.48 6.48 17.13
CA ALA A 58 1.67 7.55 18.12
C ALA A 58 1.84 8.94 17.47
N HIS A 59 2.48 9.04 16.31
CA HIS A 59 2.95 10.31 15.72
C HIS A 59 2.30 10.66 14.38
N GLY A 60 1.53 9.76 13.79
CA GLY A 60 0.88 9.98 12.49
C GLY A 60 0.04 11.24 12.42
N PRO A 61 -0.86 11.51 13.38
CA PRO A 61 -1.64 12.73 13.37
C PRO A 61 -0.80 14.01 13.36
N ALA A 62 0.30 14.05 14.14
CA ALA A 62 1.22 15.19 14.15
C ALA A 62 1.95 15.36 12.81
N ALA A 63 2.42 14.25 12.22
CA ALA A 63 3.12 14.26 10.95
C ALA A 63 2.22 14.80 9.81
N VAL A 64 0.98 14.30 9.69
CA VAL A 64 0.05 14.76 8.64
C VAL A 64 -0.50 16.17 8.90
N ALA A 65 -0.38 16.67 10.14
CA ALA A 65 -0.63 18.06 10.48
C ALA A 65 0.55 18.99 10.12
N GLY A 66 1.69 18.42 9.66
CA GLY A 66 2.84 19.17 9.19
C GLY A 66 3.94 19.37 10.24
N ASP A 67 3.96 18.60 11.35
CA ASP A 67 5.06 18.67 12.32
C ASP A 67 6.39 18.32 11.65
N PRO A 68 7.38 19.25 11.62
CA PRO A 68 8.62 19.04 10.87
C PRO A 68 9.47 17.90 11.42
N ALA A 69 9.47 17.68 12.73
CA ALA A 69 10.28 16.63 13.35
C ALA A 69 9.70 15.25 13.06
N ALA A 70 8.38 15.12 13.16
CA ALA A 70 7.68 13.89 12.81
C ALA A 70 7.83 13.56 11.31
N LEU A 71 7.71 14.56 10.42
CA LEU A 71 7.93 14.38 8.99
C LEU A 71 9.35 13.94 8.66
N ALA A 72 10.35 14.59 9.25
CA ALA A 72 11.74 14.25 9.05
C ALA A 72 12.06 12.80 9.49
N HIS A 73 11.52 12.38 10.64
CA HIS A 73 11.66 11.01 11.14
C HIS A 73 10.97 10.00 10.21
N ALA A 74 9.72 10.27 9.81
CA ALA A 74 8.96 9.40 8.90
C ALA A 74 9.70 9.18 7.57
N VAL A 75 10.20 10.26 6.96
CA VAL A 75 10.96 10.21 5.71
C VAL A 75 12.26 9.42 5.88
N LEU A 76 13.01 9.70 6.97
CA LEU A 76 14.29 9.04 7.25
C LEU A 76 14.11 7.52 7.40
N GLU A 77 13.17 7.07 8.24
CA GLU A 77 12.95 5.65 8.50
C GLU A 77 12.38 4.93 7.26
N SER A 78 11.48 5.58 6.52
CA SER A 78 10.98 5.04 5.25
C SER A 78 12.09 4.88 4.21
N CYS A 79 13.00 5.86 4.10
CA CYS A 79 14.15 5.78 3.20
C CYS A 79 15.12 4.68 3.63
N ARG A 80 15.41 4.54 4.93
CA ARG A 80 16.27 3.48 5.47
C ARG A 80 15.75 2.09 5.15
N LEU A 81 14.47 1.85 5.46
CA LEU A 81 13.82 0.57 5.16
C LEU A 81 13.89 0.27 3.66
N LYS A 82 13.45 1.21 2.83
CA LYS A 82 13.44 1.01 1.38
C LYS A 82 14.84 0.80 0.82
N ALA A 83 15.84 1.55 1.27
CA ALA A 83 17.22 1.38 0.84
C ALA A 83 17.77 -0.01 1.23
N GLY A 84 17.51 -0.47 2.45
CA GLY A 84 17.89 -1.81 2.90
C GLY A 84 17.27 -2.92 2.06
N VAL A 85 15.95 -2.83 1.82
CA VAL A 85 15.23 -3.82 1.01
C VAL A 85 15.73 -3.85 -0.44
N VAL A 86 15.93 -2.66 -1.06
CA VAL A 86 16.44 -2.59 -2.44
C VAL A 86 17.89 -3.05 -2.53
N ALA A 87 18.74 -2.75 -1.55
CA ALA A 87 20.12 -3.22 -1.53
C ALA A 87 20.23 -4.75 -1.40
N ALA A 88 19.30 -5.36 -0.68
CA ALA A 88 19.24 -6.81 -0.52
C ALA A 88 18.68 -7.55 -1.75
N ASP A 89 17.81 -6.90 -2.53
CA ASP A 89 17.12 -7.49 -3.68
C ASP A 89 16.86 -6.43 -4.76
N GLU A 90 17.93 -5.97 -5.42
CA GLU A 90 17.85 -4.91 -6.43
C GLU A 90 16.97 -5.26 -7.62
N ARG A 91 16.99 -6.53 -8.05
CA ARG A 91 16.30 -7.01 -9.25
C ARG A 91 14.93 -7.64 -9.00
N GLU A 92 14.50 -7.71 -7.72
CA GLU A 92 13.24 -8.37 -7.35
C GLU A 92 13.23 -9.85 -7.79
N GLU A 93 14.34 -10.55 -7.56
CA GLU A 93 14.53 -11.96 -7.92
C GLU A 93 14.30 -12.89 -6.72
N SER A 94 14.13 -12.35 -5.50
CA SER A 94 13.87 -13.15 -4.31
C SER A 94 12.51 -13.82 -4.39
N GLU A 95 12.48 -15.16 -4.25
CA GLU A 95 11.23 -15.93 -4.29
C GLU A 95 10.39 -15.73 -3.03
N GLU A 96 11.03 -15.54 -1.88
CA GLU A 96 10.38 -15.36 -0.58
C GLU A 96 10.74 -14.01 0.03
N GLY A 97 9.80 -13.07 -0.04
CA GLY A 97 9.95 -11.77 0.60
C GLY A 97 10.72 -10.77 -0.25
N GLY A 98 11.84 -10.23 0.24
CA GLY A 98 12.66 -9.27 -0.47
C GLY A 98 11.89 -8.01 -0.88
N ARG A 99 12.22 -7.48 -2.06
CA ARG A 99 11.61 -6.26 -2.61
C ARG A 99 10.11 -6.40 -2.88
N ALA A 100 9.62 -7.62 -3.13
CA ALA A 100 8.18 -7.88 -3.34
C ALA A 100 7.32 -7.45 -2.15
N LEU A 101 7.86 -7.47 -0.91
CA LEU A 101 7.14 -7.02 0.29
C LEU A 101 6.74 -5.55 0.24
N LEU A 102 7.47 -4.70 -0.49
CA LEU A 102 7.10 -3.29 -0.70
C LEU A 102 5.75 -3.12 -1.41
N ASN A 103 5.19 -4.19 -1.97
CA ASN A 103 3.87 -4.21 -2.59
C ASN A 103 2.73 -4.56 -1.61
N LEU A 104 2.94 -4.52 -0.29
CA LEU A 104 1.85 -4.67 0.67
C LEU A 104 0.73 -3.66 0.35
N GLY A 105 -0.50 -4.14 0.22
CA GLY A 105 -1.67 -3.34 -0.16
C GLY A 105 -1.78 -2.99 -1.65
N HIS A 106 -0.70 -3.07 -2.42
CA HIS A 106 -0.66 -2.59 -3.81
C HIS A 106 -1.52 -3.42 -4.77
N THR A 107 -1.69 -4.72 -4.55
CA THR A 107 -2.55 -5.55 -5.41
C THR A 107 -3.99 -5.03 -5.42
N PHE A 108 -4.53 -4.67 -4.26
CA PHE A 108 -5.84 -4.03 -4.15
C PHE A 108 -5.79 -2.57 -4.62
N GLY A 109 -4.78 -1.81 -4.18
CA GLY A 109 -4.61 -0.39 -4.51
C GLY A 109 -4.58 -0.14 -6.02
N HIS A 110 -3.76 -0.87 -6.76
CA HIS A 110 -3.67 -0.75 -8.23
C HIS A 110 -4.99 -1.09 -8.93
N ALA A 111 -5.72 -2.10 -8.44
CA ALA A 111 -7.03 -2.43 -8.99
C ALA A 111 -8.03 -1.29 -8.79
N LEU A 112 -8.02 -0.65 -7.61
CA LEU A 112 -8.85 0.52 -7.31
C LEU A 112 -8.46 1.73 -8.16
N GLU A 113 -7.16 2.04 -8.29
CA GLU A 113 -6.68 3.12 -9.18
C GLU A 113 -7.13 2.88 -10.64
N ALA A 114 -6.95 1.66 -11.15
CA ALA A 114 -7.34 1.32 -12.51
C ALA A 114 -8.85 1.42 -12.74
N GLU A 115 -9.66 1.12 -11.73
CA GLU A 115 -11.11 1.22 -11.79
C GLU A 115 -11.59 2.67 -11.67
N CYS A 116 -10.86 3.52 -10.93
CA CYS A 116 -11.13 4.95 -10.83
C CYS A 116 -10.64 5.76 -12.03
N GLY A 117 -9.79 5.18 -12.87
CA GLY A 117 -9.10 5.86 -13.96
C GLY A 117 -7.90 6.68 -13.47
N TYR A 118 -6.81 6.63 -14.23
CA TYR A 118 -5.58 7.36 -13.93
C TYR A 118 -5.76 8.86 -14.20
N GLY A 119 -6.33 9.62 -13.30
CA GLY A 119 -6.61 11.04 -13.61
C GLY A 119 -7.13 11.87 -12.47
N GLY A 120 -7.01 11.43 -11.22
CA GLY A 120 -7.23 12.32 -10.08
C GLY A 120 -8.48 12.08 -9.23
N GLY A 121 -9.30 11.08 -9.53
CA GLY A 121 -10.43 10.72 -8.66
C GLY A 121 -9.96 10.13 -7.32
N LEU A 122 -8.97 9.24 -7.37
CA LEU A 122 -8.36 8.56 -6.23
C LEU A 122 -6.83 8.71 -6.34
N LEU A 123 -6.18 9.25 -5.32
CA LEU A 123 -4.73 9.34 -5.27
C LEU A 123 -4.13 7.95 -5.00
N HIS A 124 -2.89 7.73 -5.48
CA HIS A 124 -2.19 6.47 -5.26
C HIS A 124 -2.13 6.06 -3.78
N GLY A 125 -1.73 6.98 -2.91
CA GLY A 125 -1.67 6.69 -1.46
C GLY A 125 -3.03 6.41 -0.84
N GLU A 126 -4.11 7.03 -1.32
CA GLU A 126 -5.48 6.72 -0.88
C GLU A 126 -5.87 5.28 -1.28
N ALA A 127 -5.53 4.87 -2.50
CA ALA A 127 -5.75 3.51 -2.96
C ALA A 127 -4.91 2.49 -2.18
N VAL A 128 -3.64 2.82 -1.89
CA VAL A 128 -2.75 1.98 -1.07
C VAL A 128 -3.28 1.87 0.36
N ALA A 129 -3.78 2.94 0.97
CA ALA A 129 -4.35 2.91 2.32
C ALA A 129 -5.50 1.90 2.43
N ILE A 130 -6.48 1.97 1.53
CA ILE A 130 -7.55 0.97 1.44
C ILE A 130 -6.98 -0.42 1.19
N GLY A 131 -5.99 -0.51 0.31
CA GLY A 131 -5.31 -1.77 0.00
C GLY A 131 -4.62 -2.41 1.20
N LEU A 132 -4.02 -1.62 2.11
CA LEU A 132 -3.42 -2.09 3.36
C LEU A 132 -4.47 -2.71 4.28
N ALA A 133 -5.62 -2.05 4.45
CA ALA A 133 -6.73 -2.56 5.24
C ALA A 133 -7.29 -3.86 4.64
N LEU A 134 -7.50 -3.91 3.32
CA LEU A 134 -7.97 -5.11 2.63
C LEU A 134 -6.96 -6.27 2.71
N ALA A 135 -5.66 -6.00 2.61
CA ALA A 135 -4.62 -7.01 2.76
C ALA A 135 -4.61 -7.60 4.18
N ALA A 136 -4.78 -6.76 5.20
CA ALA A 136 -4.91 -7.21 6.58
C ALA A 136 -6.20 -7.99 6.81
N SER A 137 -7.34 -7.53 6.27
CA SER A 137 -8.63 -8.24 6.34
C SER A 137 -8.55 -9.61 5.66
N LEU A 138 -7.87 -9.70 4.51
CA LEU A 138 -7.62 -10.98 3.83
C LEU A 138 -6.73 -11.89 4.68
N SER A 139 -5.68 -11.34 5.29
CA SER A 139 -4.79 -12.09 6.18
C SER A 139 -5.53 -12.68 7.38
N ALA A 140 -6.40 -11.89 8.03
CA ALA A 140 -7.22 -12.34 9.16
C ALA A 140 -8.22 -13.43 8.74
N ARG A 141 -8.90 -13.29 7.60
CA ARG A 141 -9.84 -14.29 7.06
C ARG A 141 -9.16 -15.62 6.73
N LEU A 142 -7.92 -15.57 6.26
CA LEU A 142 -7.11 -16.75 5.98
C LEU A 142 -6.42 -17.33 7.23
N GLY A 143 -6.64 -16.73 8.40
CA GLY A 143 -6.08 -17.21 9.67
C GLY A 143 -4.60 -16.89 9.87
N HIS A 144 -4.04 -15.94 9.10
CA HIS A 144 -2.63 -15.58 9.20
C HIS A 144 -2.33 -14.58 10.31
N CYS A 145 -3.28 -13.75 10.71
CA CYS A 145 -3.10 -12.75 11.79
C CYS A 145 -4.31 -12.69 12.72
N ALA A 146 -4.15 -11.96 13.82
CA ALA A 146 -5.24 -11.71 14.77
C ALA A 146 -6.38 -10.92 14.11
N GLN A 147 -7.64 -11.19 14.51
CA GLN A 147 -8.85 -10.60 13.93
C GLN A 147 -8.96 -9.09 14.20
N GLU A 148 -8.25 -8.59 15.19
CA GLU A 148 -8.24 -7.18 15.58
C GLU A 148 -7.30 -6.32 14.71
N LEU A 149 -6.32 -6.92 14.03
CA LEU A 149 -5.31 -6.20 13.26
C LEU A 149 -5.91 -5.32 12.14
N PRO A 150 -6.88 -5.78 11.33
CA PRO A 150 -7.50 -4.94 10.31
C PRO A 150 -8.15 -3.69 10.91
N GLY A 151 -8.90 -3.84 12.00
CA GLY A 151 -9.54 -2.72 12.70
C GLY A 151 -8.53 -1.68 13.20
N ARG A 152 -7.41 -2.13 13.75
CA ARG A 152 -6.32 -1.25 14.21
C ARG A 152 -5.68 -0.46 13.07
N ILE A 153 -5.50 -1.09 11.90
CA ILE A 153 -4.98 -0.42 10.70
C ILE A 153 -5.99 0.62 10.19
N ILE A 154 -7.27 0.27 10.10
CA ILE A 154 -8.34 1.17 9.68
C ILE A 154 -8.42 2.38 10.61
N GLU A 155 -8.39 2.16 11.92
CA GLU A 155 -8.42 3.24 12.92
C GLU A 155 -7.25 4.22 12.74
N HIS A 156 -6.02 3.71 12.55
CA HIS A 156 -4.87 4.55 12.29
C HIS A 156 -5.03 5.37 11.01
N LEU A 157 -5.45 4.74 9.90
CA LEU A 157 -5.60 5.40 8.60
C LEU A 157 -6.69 6.49 8.65
N HIS A 158 -7.82 6.22 9.29
CA HIS A 158 -8.86 7.23 9.53
C HIS A 158 -8.35 8.36 10.44
N GLY A 159 -7.59 8.02 11.49
CA GLY A 159 -6.99 8.99 12.42
C GLY A 159 -6.04 10.00 11.76
N VAL A 160 -5.45 9.63 10.62
CA VAL A 160 -4.62 10.53 9.79
C VAL A 160 -5.39 11.13 8.61
N GLY A 161 -6.69 10.89 8.50
CA GLY A 161 -7.56 11.44 7.46
C GLY A 161 -7.40 10.80 6.08
N LEU A 162 -6.99 9.52 6.03
CA LEU A 162 -6.99 8.70 4.83
C LEU A 162 -8.26 7.84 4.74
N PRO A 163 -8.79 7.56 3.54
CA PRO A 163 -9.76 6.50 3.37
C PRO A 163 -9.12 5.15 3.71
N ALA A 164 -9.82 4.29 4.40
CA ALA A 164 -9.34 2.97 4.82
C ALA A 164 -10.26 1.84 4.38
N THR A 165 -11.49 2.16 3.97
CA THR A 165 -12.50 1.21 3.52
C THR A 165 -13.06 1.59 2.16
N LEU A 166 -13.70 0.65 1.46
CA LEU A 166 -14.36 0.94 0.18
C LEU A 166 -15.55 1.89 0.35
N SER A 167 -16.20 1.89 1.51
CA SER A 167 -17.33 2.78 1.83
C SER A 167 -16.91 4.24 2.05
N ASP A 168 -15.63 4.52 2.26
CA ASP A 168 -15.11 5.90 2.33
C ASP A 168 -15.07 6.57 0.95
N LEU A 169 -15.20 5.79 -0.11
CA LEU A 169 -15.17 6.32 -1.47
C LEU A 169 -16.58 6.65 -1.97
N PRO A 170 -16.74 7.76 -2.75
CA PRO A 170 -18.04 8.23 -3.22
C PRO A 170 -18.60 7.40 -4.38
N ARG A 171 -18.21 6.14 -4.50
CA ARG A 171 -18.64 5.23 -5.57
C ARG A 171 -18.64 3.78 -5.11
N ARG A 172 -19.43 2.96 -5.76
CA ARG A 172 -19.42 1.51 -5.58
C ARG A 172 -18.52 0.84 -6.60
N PHE A 173 -18.00 -0.33 -6.23
CA PHE A 173 -17.14 -1.16 -7.06
C PHE A 173 -17.77 -2.53 -7.26
N SER A 174 -17.52 -3.15 -8.41
CA SER A 174 -17.85 -4.56 -8.63
C SER A 174 -16.68 -5.44 -8.17
N ALA A 175 -16.98 -6.44 -7.33
CA ALA A 175 -15.99 -7.40 -6.87
C ALA A 175 -15.36 -8.16 -8.04
N GLU A 176 -16.16 -8.59 -9.01
CA GLU A 176 -15.70 -9.29 -10.21
C GLU A 176 -14.72 -8.43 -11.02
N ARG A 177 -15.03 -7.15 -11.23
CA ARG A 177 -14.16 -6.22 -11.99
C ARG A 177 -12.84 -5.97 -11.28
N LEU A 178 -12.84 -5.80 -9.95
CA LEU A 178 -11.61 -5.63 -9.18
C LEU A 178 -10.74 -6.89 -9.25
N VAL A 179 -11.31 -8.09 -9.08
CA VAL A 179 -10.58 -9.35 -9.24
C VAL A 179 -10.01 -9.50 -10.65
N ALA A 180 -10.78 -9.14 -11.68
CA ALA A 180 -10.30 -9.15 -13.06
C ALA A 180 -9.11 -8.19 -13.29
N ARG A 181 -9.10 -7.01 -12.64
CA ARG A 181 -7.97 -6.06 -12.66
C ARG A 181 -6.74 -6.63 -11.98
N MET A 182 -6.90 -7.22 -10.78
CA MET A 182 -5.80 -7.84 -10.04
C MET A 182 -5.12 -8.96 -10.83
N ARG A 183 -5.90 -9.75 -11.58
CA ARG A 183 -5.36 -10.80 -12.46
C ARG A 183 -4.55 -10.25 -13.64
N LYS A 184 -4.91 -9.07 -14.17
CA LYS A 184 -4.22 -8.44 -15.32
C LYS A 184 -2.92 -7.74 -14.90
N ASP A 185 -2.87 -7.14 -13.71
CA ASP A 185 -1.72 -6.38 -13.22
C ASP A 185 -0.49 -7.27 -12.97
N LYS A 186 -0.72 -8.52 -12.63
CA LYS A 186 0.33 -9.53 -12.50
C LYS A 186 0.27 -10.44 -13.72
N LYS A 187 1.23 -10.25 -14.65
CA LYS A 187 1.59 -11.26 -15.63
C LYS A 187 1.82 -12.56 -14.86
N ALA A 188 0.76 -13.35 -14.75
CA ALA A 188 0.72 -14.53 -13.94
C ALA A 188 1.81 -15.49 -14.43
N ARG A 189 2.83 -15.73 -13.63
CA ARG A 189 3.46 -17.04 -13.67
C ARG A 189 2.36 -17.97 -13.16
N ASP A 190 1.82 -18.81 -14.03
CA ASP A 190 0.83 -19.88 -13.76
C ASP A 190 -0.60 -19.45 -13.34
N GLY A 191 -1.06 -18.23 -13.63
CA GLY A 191 -2.45 -17.83 -13.41
C GLY A 191 -2.87 -17.54 -11.96
N ALA A 192 -1.98 -17.71 -10.98
CA ALA A 192 -2.26 -17.45 -9.57
C ALA A 192 -2.03 -15.97 -9.20
N MET A 193 -2.93 -15.41 -8.37
CA MET A 193 -2.76 -14.07 -7.84
C MET A 193 -1.77 -14.09 -6.67
N ARG A 194 -0.75 -13.23 -6.74
CA ARG A 194 0.19 -13.02 -5.63
C ARG A 194 -0.25 -11.84 -4.78
N PHE A 195 -0.27 -12.04 -3.47
CA PHE A 195 -0.51 -10.99 -2.49
C PHE A 195 0.69 -10.86 -1.56
N VAL A 196 0.88 -9.67 -1.03
CA VAL A 196 1.65 -9.50 0.20
C VAL A 196 0.63 -9.46 1.33
N LEU A 197 0.76 -10.36 2.28
CA LEU A 197 -0.08 -10.53 3.45
C LEU A 197 0.74 -10.31 4.72
N THR A 198 0.09 -10.27 5.88
CA THR A 198 0.76 -10.03 7.16
C THR A 198 0.32 -11.02 8.24
N ARG A 199 1.26 -11.41 9.12
CA ARG A 199 0.98 -12.10 10.38
C ARG A 199 0.86 -11.13 11.54
N GLY A 200 1.36 -9.91 11.37
CA GLY A 200 1.42 -8.83 12.33
C GLY A 200 2.31 -7.71 11.81
N ALA A 201 2.36 -6.57 12.51
CA ALA A 201 3.29 -5.51 12.15
C ALA A 201 4.73 -6.04 12.27
N GLY A 202 5.51 -5.91 11.19
CA GLY A 202 6.87 -6.45 11.05
C GLY A 202 6.94 -7.86 10.46
N GLU A 203 5.81 -8.53 10.25
CA GLU A 203 5.77 -9.93 9.81
C GLU A 203 4.97 -10.09 8.51
N CYS A 204 5.44 -9.45 7.45
CA CYS A 204 4.83 -9.55 6.12
C CYS A 204 5.47 -10.66 5.28
N PHE A 205 4.68 -11.26 4.40
CA PHE A 205 5.12 -12.36 3.53
C PHE A 205 4.36 -12.34 2.19
N THR A 206 4.91 -13.00 1.18
CA THR A 206 4.24 -13.20 -0.11
C THR A 206 3.41 -14.46 -0.08
N ALA A 207 2.16 -14.38 -0.55
CA ALA A 207 1.25 -15.50 -0.72
C ALA A 207 0.91 -15.65 -2.21
N GLY A 208 1.20 -16.82 -2.80
CA GLY A 208 0.99 -17.10 -4.22
C GLY A 208 -0.24 -17.94 -4.54
N ASP A 209 -0.90 -18.45 -3.53
CA ASP A 209 -1.95 -19.49 -3.62
C ASP A 209 -3.30 -19.01 -3.05
N VAL A 210 -3.52 -17.68 -3.01
CA VAL A 210 -4.78 -17.13 -2.48
C VAL A 210 -5.92 -17.46 -3.44
N PRO A 211 -6.96 -18.18 -2.97
CA PRO A 211 -8.11 -18.52 -3.81
C PRO A 211 -8.85 -17.26 -4.27
N PRO A 212 -9.13 -17.11 -5.57
CA PRO A 212 -9.89 -15.96 -6.09
C PRO A 212 -11.22 -15.75 -5.38
N GLU A 213 -11.88 -16.83 -4.99
CA GLU A 213 -13.18 -16.82 -4.29
C GLU A 213 -13.08 -16.18 -2.90
N ALA A 214 -11.93 -16.36 -2.22
CA ALA A 214 -11.68 -15.72 -0.93
C ALA A 214 -11.55 -14.19 -1.08
N VAL A 215 -10.88 -13.73 -2.15
CA VAL A 215 -10.73 -12.31 -2.47
C VAL A 215 -12.08 -11.70 -2.86
N GLU A 216 -12.84 -12.38 -3.72
CA GLU A 216 -14.16 -11.92 -4.17
C GLU A 216 -15.14 -11.83 -3.00
N LYS A 217 -15.14 -12.85 -2.12
CA LYS A 217 -15.95 -12.83 -0.90
C LYS A 217 -15.57 -11.69 0.02
N LEU A 218 -14.25 -11.45 0.23
CA LEU A 218 -13.79 -10.30 1.01
C LEU A 218 -14.36 -9.01 0.43
N LEU A 219 -14.19 -8.76 -0.87
CA LEU A 219 -14.63 -7.52 -1.52
C LEU A 219 -16.14 -7.30 -1.42
N ARG A 220 -16.94 -8.35 -1.55
CA ARG A 220 -18.41 -8.28 -1.36
C ARG A 220 -18.80 -7.93 0.07
N ASP A 221 -18.13 -8.57 1.05
CA ASP A 221 -18.38 -8.29 2.48
C ASP A 221 -17.95 -6.88 2.86
N GLU A 222 -16.97 -6.29 2.15
CA GLU A 222 -16.51 -4.89 2.29
C GLU A 222 -17.34 -3.89 1.46
N GLY A 223 -18.45 -4.34 0.84
CA GLY A 223 -19.44 -3.48 0.20
C GLY A 223 -19.33 -3.34 -1.31
N CYS A 224 -18.59 -4.21 -1.98
CA CYS A 224 -18.65 -4.30 -3.44
C CYS A 224 -19.96 -4.95 -3.91
N ASP A 225 -20.44 -4.48 -5.04
CA ASP A 225 -21.51 -5.14 -5.78
C ASP A 225 -21.01 -6.48 -6.35
N ALA A 226 -21.94 -7.37 -6.68
CA ALA A 226 -21.65 -8.68 -7.26
C ALA A 226 -20.92 -8.61 -8.59
#